data_af9969c9ea58ce20bd061ea81cf68fff
#
_entry.id   af9969c9ea58ce20bd061ea81cf68fff
#
_cell.length_a   1.000
_cell.length_b   1.000
_cell.length_c   1.000
_cell.angle_alpha   90.00
_cell.angle_beta   90.00
_cell.angle_gamma   90.00
#
_symmetry.space_group_name_H-M   'P 1'
#
loop_
_entity.id
_entity.type
_entity.pdbx_description
1 polymer ?
#
loop_
_entity_poly.entity_id
_entity_poly.type
_entity_poly.pdbx_seq_one_letter_code
_entity_poly.pdbx_strand_id
1 'polypeptide(L)'
;MILMLASALPALPQTNPDMKTILERLDRIERENDSLRQEIRALREELRAGVPPDTEERLSVQERRTAEQAQTKVESSQRFHLRITGMALLNTFINSKQNGGVDYPTVAFLGRGAATGGASLHQTVIGLDYHGPQTLWGGSIRGSLYVDFFGGTSLPNNQLMRVRTAAIELDWESRSLMVGQDKPIFSPRNPDSLAQVGVAPLAGSGNLWFWEPQARFEQRFKLGDEWTLRAQTGVVQTSEFLADVPASFASSLERYRPGAEARIEIAYAAQSGRRIELAPGFHYSATHVAGASLPSEVFSLDWLVAPSDRLELTGAAFTGENLANFGLGALRQGFTIIGPRNVLPIHAKGGWSQLTLRATNRLSFHLLGGIHDGRNRDLLPGGIAANHTFGGNFFYHLAPNVILSFEALQARTNYLGPGLRLNNHYDLALAYLF
;
A
#
# COMPACT_ATOMS: atom_id res chain seq x y z
N MET A 1 -23.22 14.60 47.42
CA MET A 1 -23.72 15.95 47.17
C MET A 1 -22.68 16.67 46.35
N ILE A 2 -22.77 16.51 44.99
CA ILE A 2 -21.86 17.16 44.03
C ILE A 2 -22.75 17.97 43.10
N LEU A 3 -22.55 19.27 43.11
CA LEU A 3 -23.27 20.26 42.31
C LEU A 3 -22.97 20.08 40.80
N MET A 4 -24.01 20.01 40.00
CA MET A 4 -23.97 20.27 38.56
C MET A 4 -23.85 21.78 38.32
N LEU A 5 -22.78 22.21 37.66
CA LEU A 5 -22.72 23.53 37.00
C LEU A 5 -22.88 23.31 35.50
N ALA A 6 -24.08 23.60 35.01
CA ALA A 6 -24.35 23.72 33.58
C ALA A 6 -23.97 25.14 33.15
N SER A 7 -22.84 25.30 32.46
CA SER A 7 -22.49 26.57 31.79
C SER A 7 -23.05 26.52 30.36
N ALA A 8 -24.04 27.37 30.10
CA ALA A 8 -24.57 27.63 28.77
C ALA A 8 -23.52 28.36 27.93
N LEU A 9 -23.09 27.72 26.84
CA LEU A 9 -22.30 28.35 25.78
C LEU A 9 -23.25 29.19 24.90
N PRO A 10 -22.89 30.41 24.52
CA PRO A 10 -23.69 31.20 23.59
C PRO A 10 -23.60 30.64 22.20
N ALA A 11 -24.76 30.44 21.56
CA ALA A 11 -24.88 30.07 20.16
C ALA A 11 -24.27 31.19 19.28
N LEU A 12 -23.24 30.86 18.53
CA LEU A 12 -22.71 31.71 17.47
C LEU A 12 -23.73 31.75 16.31
N PRO A 13 -24.01 32.91 15.71
CA PRO A 13 -24.93 33.01 14.60
C PRO A 13 -24.33 32.28 13.39
N GLN A 14 -25.03 31.27 12.90
CA GLN A 14 -24.78 30.70 11.57
C GLN A 14 -25.13 31.77 10.54
N THR A 15 -24.14 32.36 9.90
CA THR A 15 -24.33 33.15 8.69
C THR A 15 -24.75 32.20 7.56
N ASN A 16 -26.06 32.04 7.37
CA ASN A 16 -26.60 31.45 6.16
C ASN A 16 -26.09 32.26 4.95
N PRO A 17 -25.42 31.63 3.96
CA PRO A 17 -25.10 32.34 2.71
C PRO A 17 -26.43 32.83 2.15
N ASP A 18 -26.47 34.13 1.81
CA ASP A 18 -27.65 34.84 1.34
C ASP A 18 -28.28 34.05 0.19
N MET A 19 -29.51 33.57 0.37
CA MET A 19 -30.27 32.77 -0.61
C MET A 19 -30.24 33.45 -1.99
N LYS A 20 -30.14 34.77 -2.01
CA LYS A 20 -30.02 35.59 -3.22
C LYS A 20 -28.69 35.31 -3.96
N THR A 21 -27.59 35.19 -3.24
CA THR A 21 -26.26 34.88 -3.82
C THR A 21 -26.21 33.46 -4.41
N ILE A 22 -26.93 32.52 -3.80
CA ILE A 22 -27.05 31.15 -4.31
C ILE A 22 -27.89 31.12 -5.58
N LEU A 23 -29.01 31.84 -5.61
CA LEU A 23 -29.86 31.96 -6.79
C LEU A 23 -29.14 32.64 -7.96
N GLU A 24 -28.42 33.73 -7.72
CA GLU A 24 -27.61 34.40 -8.74
C GLU A 24 -26.49 33.51 -9.31
N ARG A 25 -25.96 32.61 -8.49
CA ARG A 25 -24.95 31.64 -8.91
C ARG A 25 -25.55 30.52 -9.73
N LEU A 26 -26.72 30.04 -9.36
CA LEU A 26 -27.51 29.06 -10.12
C LEU A 26 -27.90 29.60 -11.50
N ASP A 27 -28.43 30.82 -11.58
CA ASP A 27 -28.77 31.50 -12.83
C ASP A 27 -27.56 31.73 -13.77
N ARG A 28 -26.35 31.86 -13.19
CA ARG A 28 -25.13 31.96 -13.97
C ARG A 28 -24.75 30.61 -14.56
N ILE A 29 -24.78 29.56 -13.74
CA ILE A 29 -24.48 28.18 -14.14
C ILE A 29 -25.48 27.69 -15.20
N GLU A 30 -26.75 28.02 -15.07
CA GLU A 30 -27.76 27.71 -16.07
C GLU A 30 -27.48 28.37 -17.42
N ARG A 31 -27.13 29.66 -17.43
CA ARG A 31 -26.75 30.39 -18.66
C ARG A 31 -25.49 29.83 -19.30
N GLU A 32 -24.48 29.48 -18.53
CA GLU A 32 -23.26 28.83 -19.04
C GLU A 32 -23.56 27.44 -19.62
N ASN A 33 -24.42 26.66 -18.99
CA ASN A 33 -24.85 25.35 -19.49
C ASN A 33 -25.65 25.45 -20.80
N ASP A 34 -26.49 26.44 -20.93
CA ASP A 34 -27.26 26.66 -22.15
C ASP A 34 -26.38 27.15 -23.31
N SER A 35 -25.37 27.99 -23.03
CA SER A 35 -24.34 28.39 -23.99
C SER A 35 -23.53 27.19 -24.49
N LEU A 36 -23.05 26.35 -23.57
CA LEU A 36 -22.31 25.13 -23.92
C LEU A 36 -23.15 24.13 -24.73
N ARG A 37 -24.45 24.01 -24.43
CA ARG A 37 -25.37 23.19 -25.20
C ARG A 37 -25.62 23.72 -26.63
N GLN A 38 -25.58 25.02 -26.82
CA GLN A 38 -25.66 25.64 -28.15
C GLN A 38 -24.37 25.41 -28.95
N GLU A 39 -23.23 25.53 -28.31
CA GLU A 39 -21.93 25.29 -28.95
C GLU A 39 -21.75 23.82 -29.37
N ILE A 40 -22.17 22.86 -28.49
CA ILE A 40 -22.19 21.45 -28.82
C ILE A 40 -23.14 21.14 -30.00
N ARG A 41 -24.28 21.84 -30.11
CA ARG A 41 -25.17 21.66 -31.24
C ARG A 41 -24.57 22.18 -32.53
N ALA A 42 -23.92 23.35 -32.50
CA ALA A 42 -23.24 23.90 -33.65
C ALA A 42 -22.08 23.02 -34.15
N LEU A 43 -21.23 22.50 -33.22
CA LEU A 43 -20.16 21.57 -33.56
C LEU A 43 -20.71 20.24 -34.11
N ARG A 44 -21.87 19.77 -33.64
CA ARG A 44 -22.53 18.57 -34.19
C ARG A 44 -23.06 18.76 -35.59
N GLU A 45 -23.59 19.93 -35.93
CA GLU A 45 -24.02 20.23 -37.29
C GLU A 45 -22.83 20.32 -38.26
N GLU A 46 -21.70 20.83 -37.81
CA GLU A 46 -20.46 20.92 -38.60
C GLU A 46 -19.84 19.53 -38.84
N LEU A 47 -19.90 18.63 -37.85
CA LEU A 47 -19.45 17.24 -37.98
C LEU A 47 -20.38 16.36 -38.86
N ARG A 48 -21.68 16.64 -38.89
CA ARG A 48 -22.65 15.87 -39.68
C ARG A 48 -22.40 15.97 -41.21
N ALA A 49 -21.71 16.95 -41.66
CA ALA A 49 -21.39 17.11 -43.07
C ALA A 49 -20.34 16.15 -43.63
N GLY A 50 -19.71 15.29 -42.76
CA GLY A 50 -18.60 14.42 -43.20
C GLY A 50 -18.46 13.04 -42.57
N VAL A 51 -19.42 12.55 -41.78
CA VAL A 51 -19.25 11.27 -41.03
C VAL A 51 -20.35 10.23 -41.40
N PRO A 52 -20.02 8.93 -41.59
CA PRO A 52 -20.99 7.87 -41.88
C PRO A 52 -21.99 7.65 -40.71
N PRO A 53 -23.27 7.30 -41.00
CA PRO A 53 -24.36 7.21 -39.99
C PRO A 53 -24.10 6.28 -38.82
N ASP A 54 -23.37 5.20 -39.02
CA ASP A 54 -23.05 4.18 -37.97
C ASP A 54 -22.09 4.72 -36.87
N THR A 55 -21.24 5.66 -37.23
CA THR A 55 -20.28 6.28 -36.29
C THR A 55 -20.99 7.29 -35.38
N GLU A 56 -22.03 7.97 -35.87
CA GLU A 56 -22.80 8.96 -35.13
C GLU A 56 -23.65 8.30 -34.04
N GLU A 57 -24.25 7.16 -34.32
CA GLU A 57 -25.04 6.38 -33.35
C GLU A 57 -24.15 5.85 -32.21
N ARG A 58 -22.97 5.33 -32.53
CA ARG A 58 -21.98 4.85 -31.54
C ARG A 58 -21.44 6.00 -30.68
N LEU A 59 -21.17 7.16 -31.25
CA LEU A 59 -20.73 8.36 -30.51
C LEU A 59 -21.84 8.83 -29.55
N SER A 60 -23.09 8.91 -30.01
CA SER A 60 -24.22 9.34 -29.19
C SER A 60 -24.51 8.42 -28.02
N VAL A 61 -24.35 7.10 -28.19
CA VAL A 61 -24.47 6.11 -27.13
C VAL A 61 -23.34 6.25 -26.13
N GLN A 62 -22.12 6.47 -26.59
CA GLN A 62 -20.94 6.61 -25.74
C GLN A 62 -20.96 7.94 -24.96
N GLU A 63 -21.39 9.04 -25.57
CA GLU A 63 -21.60 10.32 -24.90
C GLU A 63 -22.72 10.23 -23.84
N ARG A 64 -23.82 9.55 -24.14
CA ARG A 64 -24.92 9.33 -23.18
C ARG A 64 -24.45 8.51 -21.98
N ARG A 65 -23.68 7.44 -22.19
CA ARG A 65 -23.07 6.65 -21.12
C ARG A 65 -22.07 7.46 -20.29
N THR A 66 -21.26 8.28 -20.93
CA THR A 66 -20.28 9.15 -20.23
C THR A 66 -20.99 10.23 -19.41
N ALA A 67 -22.07 10.82 -19.95
CA ALA A 67 -22.87 11.81 -19.25
C ALA A 67 -23.66 11.20 -18.09
N GLU A 68 -24.23 9.99 -18.25
CA GLU A 68 -24.89 9.24 -17.18
C GLU A 68 -23.90 8.85 -16.07
N GLN A 69 -22.72 8.39 -16.43
CA GLN A 69 -21.65 8.07 -15.45
C GLN A 69 -21.15 9.32 -14.73
N ALA A 70 -20.97 10.44 -15.43
CA ALA A 70 -20.55 11.70 -14.84
C ALA A 70 -21.65 12.26 -13.91
N GLN A 71 -22.92 12.20 -14.31
CA GLN A 71 -24.05 12.65 -13.50
C GLN A 71 -24.24 11.77 -12.26
N THR A 72 -24.18 10.45 -12.40
CA THR A 72 -24.25 9.51 -11.27
C THR A 72 -23.08 9.72 -10.30
N LYS A 73 -21.88 9.98 -10.82
CA LYS A 73 -20.70 10.25 -10.01
C LYS A 73 -20.78 11.59 -9.27
N VAL A 74 -21.31 12.65 -9.90
CA VAL A 74 -21.52 13.95 -9.28
C VAL A 74 -22.63 13.89 -8.24
N GLU A 75 -23.75 13.25 -8.54
CA GLU A 75 -24.86 13.09 -7.58
C GLU A 75 -24.48 12.22 -6.38
N SER A 76 -23.72 11.15 -6.57
CA SER A 76 -23.24 10.32 -5.46
C SER A 76 -22.22 11.06 -4.61
N SER A 77 -21.29 11.82 -5.20
CA SER A 77 -20.29 12.61 -4.46
C SER A 77 -20.88 13.79 -3.70
N GLN A 78 -22.02 14.34 -4.15
CA GLN A 78 -22.73 15.41 -3.45
C GLN A 78 -23.65 14.91 -2.33
N ARG A 79 -24.18 13.69 -2.44
CA ARG A 79 -25.10 13.12 -1.45
C ARG A 79 -24.41 12.26 -0.40
N PHE A 80 -23.35 11.57 -0.78
CA PHE A 80 -22.57 10.72 0.12
C PHE A 80 -21.10 11.08 0.03
N HIS A 81 -20.52 11.56 1.11
CA HIS A 81 -19.09 11.80 1.26
C HIS A 81 -18.27 10.49 1.26
N LEU A 82 -18.84 9.41 0.78
CA LEU A 82 -18.27 8.07 0.74
C LEU A 82 -18.13 7.61 -0.71
N ARG A 83 -16.92 7.25 -1.10
CA ARG A 83 -16.59 6.68 -2.41
C ARG A 83 -16.19 5.22 -2.25
N ILE A 84 -16.86 4.35 -3.02
CA ILE A 84 -16.42 2.96 -3.17
C ILE A 84 -15.34 2.94 -4.27
N THR A 85 -14.25 2.25 -4.02
CA THR A 85 -13.14 2.07 -4.96
C THR A 85 -12.59 0.66 -4.79
N GLY A 86 -11.80 0.21 -5.75
CA GLY A 86 -11.19 -1.08 -5.60
C GLY A 86 -10.65 -1.66 -6.90
N MET A 87 -10.32 -2.94 -6.81
CA MET A 87 -9.75 -3.70 -7.91
C MET A 87 -10.25 -5.16 -7.82
N ALA A 88 -11.09 -5.58 -8.75
CA ALA A 88 -11.34 -7.01 -8.94
C ALA A 88 -10.13 -7.61 -9.67
N LEU A 89 -9.47 -8.61 -9.06
CA LEU A 89 -8.20 -9.14 -9.53
C LEU A 89 -8.23 -10.65 -9.66
N LEU A 90 -8.09 -11.14 -10.88
CA LEU A 90 -7.87 -12.55 -11.19
C LEU A 90 -6.38 -12.79 -11.41
N ASN A 91 -5.80 -13.68 -10.64
CA ASN A 91 -4.45 -14.20 -10.81
C ASN A 91 -4.48 -15.64 -11.33
N THR A 92 -3.58 -15.97 -12.25
CA THR A 92 -3.32 -17.34 -12.70
C THR A 92 -1.82 -17.57 -12.62
N PHE A 93 -1.41 -18.56 -11.80
CA PHE A 93 -0.02 -18.74 -11.45
C PHE A 93 0.51 -20.14 -11.73
N ILE A 94 1.83 -20.23 -11.91
CA ILE A 94 2.60 -21.48 -11.99
C ILE A 94 3.85 -21.31 -11.12
N ASN A 95 4.09 -22.28 -10.22
CA ASN A 95 5.23 -22.35 -9.33
C ASN A 95 6.08 -23.59 -9.60
N SER A 96 7.40 -23.48 -9.49
CA SER A 96 8.30 -24.63 -9.54
C SER A 96 8.23 -25.46 -8.24
N LYS A 97 9.03 -26.53 -8.11
CA LYS A 97 8.88 -27.57 -7.07
C LYS A 97 9.12 -27.13 -5.62
N GLN A 98 9.78 -25.99 -5.40
CA GLN A 98 10.12 -25.52 -4.05
C GLN A 98 9.20 -24.38 -3.59
N ASN A 99 7.90 -24.53 -3.87
CA ASN A 99 6.87 -23.53 -3.63
C ASN A 99 6.20 -23.61 -2.24
N GLY A 100 6.43 -24.66 -1.46
CA GLY A 100 5.82 -24.83 -0.13
C GLY A 100 4.32 -25.04 -0.14
N GLY A 101 3.69 -25.31 -1.30
CA GLY A 101 2.26 -25.48 -1.45
C GLY A 101 1.46 -24.16 -1.44
N VAL A 102 2.13 -23.02 -1.53
CA VAL A 102 1.47 -21.69 -1.57
C VAL A 102 1.38 -21.17 -3.00
N ASP A 103 0.34 -20.37 -3.29
CA ASP A 103 0.16 -19.74 -4.62
C ASP A 103 1.31 -18.81 -4.95
N TYR A 104 1.86 -18.22 -3.90
CA TYR A 104 2.71 -17.06 -3.96
C TYR A 104 3.93 -17.23 -3.02
N PRO A 105 4.95 -17.98 -3.48
CA PRO A 105 6.13 -18.26 -2.66
C PRO A 105 7.05 -17.04 -2.53
N THR A 106 7.23 -16.54 -1.32
CA THR A 106 8.20 -15.47 -1.00
C THR A 106 9.61 -16.00 -0.75
N VAL A 107 9.74 -17.33 -0.57
CA VAL A 107 11.01 -18.06 -0.38
C VAL A 107 10.97 -19.36 -1.18
N ALA A 108 12.14 -19.89 -1.52
CA ALA A 108 12.25 -21.26 -2.02
C ALA A 108 12.35 -22.22 -0.83
N PHE A 109 11.29 -23.00 -0.57
CA PHE A 109 11.18 -23.88 0.59
C PHE A 109 12.18 -25.04 0.57
N LEU A 110 12.55 -25.54 1.77
CA LEU A 110 13.47 -26.66 1.91
C LEU A 110 12.88 -27.96 1.35
N GLY A 111 11.59 -28.20 1.58
CA GLY A 111 10.89 -29.38 1.11
C GLY A 111 10.73 -29.38 -0.41
N ARG A 112 10.93 -30.55 -1.03
CA ARG A 112 10.71 -30.74 -2.47
C ARG A 112 9.27 -31.21 -2.68
N GLY A 113 8.41 -30.30 -3.15
CA GLY A 113 7.04 -30.61 -3.57
C GLY A 113 6.92 -30.87 -5.08
N ALA A 114 5.68 -30.98 -5.55
CA ALA A 114 5.37 -30.89 -6.98
C ALA A 114 5.36 -29.42 -7.41
N ALA A 115 5.52 -29.19 -8.72
CA ALA A 115 5.15 -27.89 -9.30
C ALA A 115 3.63 -27.69 -9.10
N THR A 116 3.23 -26.45 -8.80
CA THR A 116 1.82 -26.09 -8.56
C THR A 116 1.38 -25.04 -9.57
N GLY A 117 0.10 -25.04 -9.89
CA GLY A 117 -0.53 -24.01 -10.70
C GLY A 117 -1.98 -23.87 -10.29
N GLY A 118 -2.54 -22.69 -10.49
CA GLY A 118 -3.90 -22.40 -10.10
C GLY A 118 -4.36 -21.01 -10.54
N ALA A 119 -5.60 -20.70 -10.16
CA ALA A 119 -6.17 -19.36 -10.34
C ALA A 119 -6.87 -18.94 -9.05
N SER A 120 -6.87 -17.64 -8.75
CA SER A 120 -7.44 -17.09 -7.54
C SER A 120 -7.95 -15.66 -7.73
N LEU A 121 -8.97 -15.30 -6.95
CA LEU A 121 -9.51 -13.94 -6.82
C LEU A 121 -9.20 -13.31 -5.45
N HIS A 122 -8.50 -14.02 -4.56
CA HIS A 122 -8.35 -13.60 -3.16
C HIS A 122 -7.51 -12.34 -2.97
N GLN A 123 -6.79 -11.89 -3.99
CA GLN A 123 -6.05 -10.62 -3.99
C GLN A 123 -6.90 -9.42 -4.44
N THR A 124 -8.19 -9.63 -4.75
CA THR A 124 -9.18 -8.55 -4.97
C THR A 124 -9.22 -7.62 -3.77
N VAL A 125 -9.23 -6.31 -4.05
CA VAL A 125 -9.27 -5.25 -3.02
C VAL A 125 -10.54 -4.44 -3.16
N ILE A 126 -11.23 -4.20 -2.05
CA ILE A 126 -12.37 -3.29 -1.96
C ILE A 126 -12.01 -2.18 -0.98
N GLY A 127 -12.24 -0.95 -1.37
CA GLY A 127 -11.96 0.24 -0.59
C GLY A 127 -13.19 1.13 -0.40
N LEU A 128 -13.22 1.80 0.73
CA LEU A 128 -14.16 2.87 1.05
C LEU A 128 -13.34 4.10 1.45
N ASP A 129 -13.51 5.19 0.72
CA ASP A 129 -12.90 6.49 1.04
C ASP A 129 -13.99 7.46 1.49
N TYR A 130 -13.79 8.06 2.64
CA TYR A 130 -14.64 9.10 3.20
C TYR A 130 -13.94 10.45 3.18
N HIS A 131 -14.63 11.48 2.68
CA HIS A 131 -14.19 12.86 2.71
C HIS A 131 -15.21 13.65 3.55
N GLY A 132 -14.84 13.92 4.79
CA GLY A 132 -15.70 14.62 5.74
C GLY A 132 -15.65 16.14 5.61
N PRO A 133 -16.47 16.83 6.43
CA PRO A 133 -16.51 18.29 6.46
C PRO A 133 -15.20 18.86 7.03
N GLN A 134 -15.08 20.18 6.95
CA GLN A 134 -14.02 20.89 7.67
C GLN A 134 -14.17 20.69 9.18
N THR A 135 -13.03 20.49 9.84
CA THR A 135 -12.95 20.35 11.30
C THR A 135 -12.51 21.65 11.97
N LEU A 136 -12.25 21.54 13.28
CA LEU A 136 -11.63 22.60 14.06
C LEU A 136 -10.33 23.09 13.41
N TRP A 137 -10.10 24.40 13.41
CA TRP A 137 -8.92 25.08 12.86
C TRP A 137 -8.72 24.91 11.34
N GLY A 138 -9.79 24.69 10.59
CA GLY A 138 -9.75 24.63 9.13
C GLY A 138 -9.16 23.34 8.53
N GLY A 139 -9.02 22.30 9.33
CA GLY A 139 -8.62 20.98 8.85
C GLY A 139 -9.74 20.24 8.13
N SER A 140 -9.44 19.18 7.39
CA SER A 140 -10.38 18.27 6.78
C SER A 140 -10.30 16.88 7.42
N ILE A 141 -11.45 16.18 7.52
CA ILE A 141 -11.48 14.77 7.94
C ILE A 141 -11.42 13.90 6.72
N ARG A 142 -10.55 12.89 6.74
CA ARG A 142 -10.52 11.79 5.76
C ARG A 142 -10.65 10.48 6.51
N GLY A 143 -11.38 9.53 5.92
CA GLY A 143 -11.47 8.16 6.41
C GLY A 143 -11.19 7.20 5.26
N SER A 144 -10.58 6.08 5.57
CA SER A 144 -10.37 5.01 4.60
C SER A 144 -10.53 3.64 5.23
N LEU A 145 -11.06 2.69 4.47
CA LEU A 145 -11.12 1.28 4.82
C LEU A 145 -10.83 0.47 3.57
N TYR A 146 -9.76 -0.30 3.59
CA TYR A 146 -9.42 -1.21 2.50
C TYR A 146 -9.34 -2.65 3.01
N VAL A 147 -9.99 -3.55 2.30
CA VAL A 147 -10.02 -4.98 2.58
C VAL A 147 -9.57 -5.78 1.38
N ASP A 148 -9.00 -6.97 1.62
CA ASP A 148 -8.80 -8.00 0.61
C ASP A 148 -9.42 -9.32 1.07
N PHE A 149 -9.34 -10.35 0.22
CA PHE A 149 -9.83 -11.69 0.54
C PHE A 149 -8.69 -12.67 0.83
N PHE A 150 -7.55 -12.17 1.27
CA PHE A 150 -6.34 -12.92 1.58
C PHE A 150 -6.28 -13.36 3.06
N GLY A 151 -7.38 -13.25 3.82
CA GLY A 151 -7.51 -13.81 5.16
C GLY A 151 -7.72 -15.32 5.09
N GLY A 152 -7.14 -16.09 6.00
CA GLY A 152 -7.32 -17.54 6.04
C GLY A 152 -6.10 -18.32 5.55
N THR A 153 -6.31 -19.47 4.92
CA THR A 153 -5.22 -20.33 4.44
C THR A 153 -4.76 -19.92 3.05
N SER A 154 -3.54 -20.32 2.68
CA SER A 154 -2.97 -20.11 1.33
C SER A 154 -3.63 -20.95 0.22
N LEU A 155 -4.80 -21.57 0.49
CA LEU A 155 -5.54 -22.31 -0.54
C LEU A 155 -6.31 -21.33 -1.45
N PRO A 156 -6.24 -21.47 -2.78
CA PRO A 156 -6.87 -20.55 -3.73
C PRO A 156 -8.38 -20.34 -3.52
N ASN A 157 -9.07 -21.32 -2.95
CA ASN A 157 -10.52 -21.30 -2.71
C ASN A 157 -10.92 -20.73 -1.33
N ASN A 158 -9.96 -20.41 -0.47
CA ASN A 158 -10.25 -19.86 0.87
C ASN A 158 -10.13 -18.33 0.83
N GLN A 159 -11.25 -17.67 0.58
CA GLN A 159 -11.34 -16.23 0.32
C GLN A 159 -11.97 -15.52 1.53
N LEU A 160 -11.31 -15.56 2.69
CA LEU A 160 -11.73 -14.82 3.86
C LEU A 160 -11.31 -13.36 3.78
N MET A 161 -12.21 -12.47 4.16
CA MET A 161 -11.97 -11.03 4.20
C MET A 161 -10.92 -10.68 5.28
N ARG A 162 -9.99 -9.79 4.92
CA ARG A 162 -8.98 -9.24 5.82
C ARG A 162 -8.92 -7.73 5.67
N VAL A 163 -8.88 -7.01 6.81
CA VAL A 163 -8.60 -5.57 6.82
C VAL A 163 -7.13 -5.35 6.49
N ARG A 164 -6.86 -4.55 5.47
CA ARG A 164 -5.52 -4.08 5.09
C ARG A 164 -5.19 -2.80 5.84
N THR A 165 -5.91 -1.75 5.50
CA THR A 165 -5.80 -0.43 6.14
C THR A 165 -7.18 0.05 6.55
N ALA A 166 -7.25 0.75 7.66
CA ALA A 166 -8.46 1.40 8.17
C ALA A 166 -8.02 2.58 9.02
N ALA A 167 -8.24 3.80 8.55
CA ALA A 167 -7.71 4.98 9.21
C ALA A 167 -8.67 6.17 9.15
N ILE A 168 -8.57 7.02 10.15
CA ILE A 168 -9.14 8.37 10.16
C ILE A 168 -7.97 9.34 10.25
N GLU A 169 -7.95 10.32 9.36
CA GLU A 169 -6.95 11.37 9.30
C GLU A 169 -7.60 12.76 9.42
N LEU A 170 -7.03 13.57 10.28
CA LEU A 170 -7.27 15.01 10.36
C LEU A 170 -6.12 15.69 9.62
N ASP A 171 -6.42 16.37 8.53
CA ASP A 171 -5.43 16.96 7.64
C ASP A 171 -5.58 18.48 7.56
N TRP A 172 -4.51 19.19 7.87
CA TRP A 172 -4.33 20.63 7.71
C TRP A 172 -3.28 20.90 6.64
N GLU A 173 -3.14 22.13 6.18
CA GLU A 173 -2.18 22.51 5.14
C GLU A 173 -0.75 22.01 5.41
N SER A 174 -0.25 22.20 6.65
CA SER A 174 1.14 21.90 7.00
C SER A 174 1.32 20.66 7.90
N ARG A 175 0.25 20.04 8.37
CA ARG A 175 0.32 18.92 9.32
C ARG A 175 -0.85 17.97 9.17
N SER A 176 -0.68 16.72 9.63
CA SER A 176 -1.81 15.82 9.81
C SER A 176 -1.67 14.96 11.07
N LEU A 177 -2.79 14.44 11.54
CA LEU A 177 -2.88 13.44 12.60
C LEU A 177 -3.72 12.29 12.08
N MET A 178 -3.15 11.08 12.07
CA MET A 178 -3.83 9.87 11.64
C MET A 178 -3.90 8.87 12.80
N VAL A 179 -5.05 8.22 12.95
CA VAL A 179 -5.25 7.10 13.87
C VAL A 179 -5.91 5.97 13.12
N GLY A 180 -5.37 4.76 13.23
CA GLY A 180 -5.91 3.58 12.55
C GLY A 180 -4.84 2.54 12.27
N GLN A 181 -5.11 1.69 11.27
CA GLN A 181 -4.17 0.71 10.75
C GLN A 181 -3.69 1.14 9.36
N ASP A 182 -2.38 1.25 9.18
CA ASP A 182 -1.75 1.67 7.93
C ASP A 182 -0.37 1.01 7.77
N LYS A 183 0.33 1.32 6.68
CA LYS A 183 1.71 0.91 6.44
C LYS A 183 2.65 1.45 7.52
N PRO A 184 3.79 0.78 7.78
CA PRO A 184 4.80 1.27 8.73
C PRO A 184 5.28 2.67 8.32
N ILE A 185 5.47 3.55 9.29
CA ILE A 185 5.95 4.91 9.05
C ILE A 185 7.36 4.89 8.45
N PHE A 186 8.23 4.02 8.95
CA PHE A 186 9.62 3.92 8.54
C PHE A 186 9.83 3.22 7.18
N SER A 187 8.82 2.49 6.64
CA SER A 187 8.91 1.73 5.38
C SER A 187 7.59 1.75 4.59
N PRO A 188 7.14 2.92 4.09
CA PRO A 188 5.82 3.05 3.44
C PRO A 188 5.81 2.59 1.98
N ARG A 189 6.98 2.40 1.33
CA ARG A 189 7.10 2.07 -0.09
C ARG A 189 7.03 0.58 -0.33
N ASN A 190 6.43 0.18 -1.45
CA ASN A 190 6.42 -1.20 -1.93
C ASN A 190 6.68 -1.21 -3.44
N PRO A 191 7.26 -2.29 -3.99
CA PRO A 191 7.31 -2.50 -5.44
C PRO A 191 5.91 -2.68 -6.03
N ASP A 192 5.78 -2.42 -7.34
CA ASP A 192 4.53 -2.58 -8.09
C ASP A 192 4.39 -4.02 -8.61
N SER A 193 3.28 -4.67 -8.27
CA SER A 193 2.92 -6.00 -8.79
C SER A 193 1.41 -6.19 -8.73
N LEU A 194 0.83 -6.86 -9.73
CA LEU A 194 -0.53 -7.39 -9.69
C LEU A 194 -0.57 -8.88 -9.34
N ALA A 195 0.58 -9.56 -9.34
CA ALA A 195 0.71 -10.91 -8.83
C ALA A 195 0.75 -10.95 -7.29
N GLN A 196 1.11 -9.83 -6.64
CA GLN A 196 1.45 -9.72 -5.22
C GLN A 196 0.78 -8.51 -4.58
N VAL A 197 -0.54 -8.57 -4.46
CA VAL A 197 -1.34 -7.50 -3.85
C VAL A 197 -1.68 -7.84 -2.41
N GLY A 198 -1.99 -9.09 -2.11
CA GLY A 198 -2.33 -9.56 -0.76
C GLY A 198 -1.12 -9.70 0.17
N VAL A 199 0.05 -9.98 -0.39
CA VAL A 199 1.36 -9.93 0.26
C VAL A 199 2.24 -9.01 -0.58
N ALA A 200 2.90 -8.06 0.01
CA ALA A 200 3.70 -7.10 -0.76
C ALA A 200 4.84 -7.80 -1.53
N PRO A 201 5.18 -7.33 -2.72
CA PRO A 201 6.28 -7.87 -3.49
C PRO A 201 7.59 -7.85 -2.72
N LEU A 202 8.44 -8.85 -2.96
CA LEU A 202 9.72 -9.01 -2.29
C LEU A 202 9.64 -9.16 -0.75
N ALA A 203 8.46 -9.51 -0.20
CA ALA A 203 8.34 -9.94 1.18
C ALA A 203 9.30 -11.10 1.46
N GLY A 204 10.06 -11.05 2.55
CA GLY A 204 11.14 -12.00 2.82
C GLY A 204 12.43 -11.77 2.01
N SER A 205 12.46 -10.83 1.06
CA SER A 205 13.62 -10.49 0.24
C SER A 205 13.91 -8.99 0.28
N GLY A 206 13.88 -8.40 1.47
CA GLY A 206 14.30 -7.01 1.68
C GLY A 206 13.20 -5.97 1.71
N ASN A 207 11.95 -6.32 1.43
CA ASN A 207 10.82 -5.42 1.61
C ASN A 207 10.23 -5.60 3.01
N LEU A 208 10.43 -4.60 3.87
CA LEU A 208 9.80 -4.50 5.18
C LEU A 208 8.42 -3.85 5.02
N TRP A 209 7.39 -4.67 4.95
CA TRP A 209 6.01 -4.23 4.77
C TRP A 209 5.12 -4.84 5.83
N PHE A 210 4.10 -4.12 6.26
CA PHE A 210 3.06 -4.61 7.14
C PHE A 210 1.88 -3.64 7.12
N TRP A 211 0.83 -3.95 7.85
CA TRP A 211 -0.23 -3.03 8.24
C TRP A 211 -0.38 -3.13 9.75
N GLU A 212 -0.15 -2.04 10.43
CA GLU A 212 -0.13 -2.01 11.88
C GLU A 212 -1.01 -0.90 12.45
N PRO A 213 -1.69 -1.14 13.59
CA PRO A 213 -2.36 -0.09 14.33
C PRO A 213 -1.36 0.99 14.74
N GLN A 214 -1.69 2.24 14.48
CA GLN A 214 -0.81 3.37 14.76
C GLN A 214 -1.57 4.67 15.03
N ALA A 215 -0.91 5.57 15.76
CA ALA A 215 -1.25 6.98 15.82
C ALA A 215 -0.04 7.76 15.31
N ARG A 216 -0.21 8.44 14.17
CA ARG A 216 0.87 9.13 13.44
C ARG A 216 0.62 10.62 13.38
N PHE A 217 1.63 11.40 13.71
CA PHE A 217 1.70 12.83 13.44
C PHE A 217 2.64 13.09 12.27
N GLU A 218 2.25 13.99 11.39
CA GLU A 218 3.06 14.45 10.26
C GLU A 218 3.13 15.97 10.26
N GLN A 219 4.33 16.50 9.99
CA GLN A 219 4.58 17.92 9.75
C GLN A 219 5.26 18.11 8.40
N ARG A 220 4.73 19.03 7.60
CA ARG A 220 5.23 19.38 6.27
C ARG A 220 5.79 20.80 6.27
N PHE A 221 6.99 20.98 5.71
CA PHE A 221 7.67 22.26 5.57
C PHE A 221 7.97 22.49 4.09
N LYS A 222 7.51 23.60 3.54
CA LYS A 222 7.88 24.05 2.19
C LYS A 222 9.24 24.76 2.30
N LEU A 223 10.27 24.28 1.61
CA LEU A 223 11.62 24.84 1.58
C LEU A 223 11.88 25.57 0.25
N GLY A 224 10.89 26.30 -0.26
CA GLY A 224 10.83 26.95 -1.56
C GLY A 224 9.80 26.30 -2.46
N ASP A 225 9.89 26.55 -3.78
CA ASP A 225 8.85 26.13 -4.74
C ASP A 225 8.95 24.65 -5.11
N GLU A 226 10.16 24.07 -5.07
CA GLU A 226 10.44 22.71 -5.54
C GLU A 226 10.81 21.74 -4.40
N TRP A 227 11.13 22.23 -3.22
CA TRP A 227 11.58 21.39 -2.10
C TRP A 227 10.57 21.32 -0.97
N THR A 228 10.38 20.12 -0.45
CA THR A 228 9.54 19.86 0.72
C THR A 228 10.30 18.98 1.71
N LEU A 229 10.21 19.31 2.99
CA LEU A 229 10.62 18.43 4.09
C LEU A 229 9.36 17.92 4.79
N ARG A 230 9.26 16.61 4.98
CA ARG A 230 8.16 15.95 5.68
C ARG A 230 8.73 15.14 6.85
N ALA A 231 8.30 15.45 8.05
CA ALA A 231 8.65 14.72 9.26
C ALA A 231 7.43 13.96 9.77
N GLN A 232 7.59 12.66 9.99
CA GLN A 232 6.55 11.77 10.49
C GLN A 232 7.05 11.08 11.76
N THR A 233 6.18 10.96 12.76
CA THR A 233 6.44 10.17 13.97
C THR A 233 5.15 9.57 14.48
N GLY A 234 5.23 8.45 15.17
CA GLY A 234 4.05 7.80 15.69
C GLY A 234 4.36 6.73 16.73
N VAL A 235 3.28 6.33 17.40
CA VAL A 235 3.23 5.14 18.24
C VAL A 235 2.51 4.06 17.46
N VAL A 236 3.10 2.88 17.42
CA VAL A 236 2.59 1.72 16.66
C VAL A 236 2.40 0.54 17.59
N GLN A 237 1.53 -0.39 17.20
CA GLN A 237 1.41 -1.68 17.87
C GLN A 237 2.19 -2.73 17.09
N THR A 238 3.20 -3.31 17.71
CA THR A 238 3.92 -4.46 17.14
C THR A 238 3.30 -5.80 17.57
N SER A 239 3.57 -6.85 16.83
CA SER A 239 3.01 -8.18 17.07
C SER A 239 4.05 -9.27 16.78
N GLU A 240 4.41 -10.04 17.80
CA GLU A 240 5.32 -11.19 17.65
C GLU A 240 4.58 -12.46 17.20
N PHE A 241 5.22 -13.28 16.36
CA PHE A 241 4.66 -14.53 15.86
C PHE A 241 4.81 -15.66 16.88
N LEU A 242 3.70 -16.11 17.46
CA LEU A 242 3.71 -17.22 18.43
C LEU A 242 4.24 -18.53 17.84
N ALA A 243 4.03 -18.75 16.53
CA ALA A 243 4.47 -19.99 15.86
C ALA A 243 6.00 -20.18 15.85
N ASP A 244 6.77 -19.11 16.07
CA ASP A 244 8.24 -19.12 16.09
C ASP A 244 8.79 -19.40 17.51
N VAL A 245 7.91 -19.50 18.51
CA VAL A 245 8.29 -19.72 19.91
C VAL A 245 8.12 -21.21 20.27
N PRO A 246 9.15 -21.87 20.83
CA PRO A 246 9.00 -23.22 21.33
C PRO A 246 7.86 -23.33 22.33
N ALA A 247 7.11 -24.45 22.31
CA ALA A 247 5.91 -24.64 23.13
C ALA A 247 6.13 -24.41 24.63
N SER A 248 7.33 -24.75 25.13
CA SER A 248 7.73 -24.51 26.52
C SER A 248 7.81 -23.05 26.95
N PHE A 249 7.96 -22.14 26.01
CA PHE A 249 8.04 -20.71 26.26
C PHE A 249 6.85 -19.93 25.70
N ALA A 250 5.90 -20.58 25.01
CA ALA A 250 4.78 -19.94 24.33
C ALA A 250 3.93 -19.04 25.24
N SER A 251 3.69 -19.46 26.48
CA SER A 251 2.93 -18.70 27.47
C SER A 251 3.68 -17.49 28.05
N SER A 252 4.99 -17.39 27.82
CA SER A 252 5.82 -16.28 28.30
C SER A 252 5.97 -15.14 27.28
N LEU A 253 5.45 -15.31 26.05
CA LEU A 253 5.56 -14.30 25.01
C LEU A 253 4.54 -13.18 25.21
N GLU A 254 5.03 -11.96 25.33
CA GLU A 254 4.21 -10.75 25.25
C GLU A 254 4.02 -10.36 23.79
N ARG A 255 2.89 -10.77 23.22
CA ARG A 255 2.68 -10.67 21.75
C ARG A 255 2.48 -9.27 21.22
N TYR A 256 1.91 -8.38 22.02
CA TYR A 256 1.51 -7.04 21.57
C TYR A 256 2.09 -5.99 22.50
N ARG A 257 2.94 -5.13 21.95
CA ARG A 257 3.53 -4.02 22.69
C ARG A 257 3.56 -2.76 21.82
N PRO A 258 3.51 -1.57 22.45
CA PRO A 258 3.73 -0.34 21.72
C PRO A 258 5.18 -0.22 21.26
N GLY A 259 5.36 0.28 20.05
CA GLY A 259 6.63 0.71 19.49
C GLY A 259 6.56 2.18 19.10
N ALA A 260 7.70 2.75 18.74
CA ALA A 260 7.82 4.10 18.21
C ALA A 260 8.45 4.06 16.83
N GLU A 261 7.91 4.86 15.93
CA GLU A 261 8.43 5.02 14.57
C GLU A 261 8.63 6.48 14.22
N ALA A 262 9.62 6.73 13.37
CA ALA A 262 9.87 8.05 12.82
C ALA A 262 10.41 7.94 11.39
N ARG A 263 10.12 8.96 10.55
CA ARG A 263 10.65 9.09 9.19
C ARG A 263 10.77 10.57 8.84
N ILE A 264 11.87 10.93 8.20
CA ILE A 264 12.10 12.29 7.70
C ILE A 264 12.36 12.17 6.19
N GLU A 265 11.52 12.81 5.39
CA GLU A 265 11.65 12.81 3.93
C GLU A 265 12.04 14.19 3.44
N ILE A 266 13.06 14.26 2.62
CA ILE A 266 13.34 15.41 1.76
C ILE A 266 12.89 15.07 0.34
N ALA A 267 12.05 15.91 -0.23
CA ALA A 267 11.49 15.73 -1.56
C ALA A 267 11.78 16.94 -2.44
N TYR A 268 12.23 16.68 -3.65
CA TYR A 268 12.40 17.63 -4.74
C TYR A 268 11.43 17.27 -5.87
N ALA A 269 10.65 18.24 -6.34
CA ALA A 269 9.73 18.08 -7.46
C ALA A 269 9.81 19.30 -8.39
N ALA A 270 10.42 19.12 -9.56
CA ALA A 270 10.51 20.17 -10.58
C ALA A 270 9.27 20.18 -11.48
N GLN A 271 8.96 21.33 -12.06
CA GLN A 271 7.89 21.47 -13.06
C GLN A 271 8.11 20.62 -14.31
N SER A 272 9.36 20.21 -14.59
CA SER A 272 9.73 19.31 -15.69
C SER A 272 9.35 17.83 -15.47
N GLY A 273 8.67 17.49 -14.38
CA GLY A 273 8.34 16.10 -14.01
C GLY A 273 9.46 15.34 -13.28
N ARG A 274 10.63 15.95 -13.07
CA ARG A 274 11.70 15.34 -12.26
C ARG A 274 11.32 15.30 -10.79
N ARG A 275 11.50 14.13 -10.16
CA ARG A 275 11.27 13.96 -8.71
C ARG A 275 12.42 13.20 -8.07
N ILE A 276 12.82 13.64 -6.90
CA ILE A 276 13.79 12.96 -6.05
C ILE A 276 13.26 13.00 -4.63
N GLU A 277 13.15 11.85 -4.00
CA GLU A 277 12.72 11.71 -2.62
C GLU A 277 13.71 10.81 -1.91
N LEU A 278 14.14 11.20 -0.72
CA LEU A 278 15.05 10.44 0.13
C LEU A 278 14.56 10.52 1.56
N ALA A 279 14.43 9.39 2.23
CA ALA A 279 13.87 9.35 3.56
C ALA A 279 14.53 8.31 4.48
N PRO A 280 15.36 8.72 5.44
CA PRO A 280 15.71 7.88 6.57
C PRO A 280 14.49 7.64 7.47
N GLY A 281 14.40 6.42 7.99
CA GLY A 281 13.37 5.95 8.90
C GLY A 281 13.95 5.15 10.06
N PHE A 282 13.18 5.06 11.13
CA PHE A 282 13.56 4.35 12.35
C PHE A 282 12.35 3.69 13.00
N HIS A 283 12.54 2.49 13.54
CA HIS A 283 11.61 1.79 14.41
C HIS A 283 12.32 1.30 15.67
N TYR A 284 11.61 1.38 16.79
CA TYR A 284 12.02 0.75 18.05
C TYR A 284 10.81 0.20 18.80
N SER A 285 10.92 -1.05 19.21
CA SER A 285 10.01 -1.67 20.16
C SER A 285 10.75 -2.70 21.02
N ALA A 286 10.13 -3.16 22.09
CA ALA A 286 10.66 -4.24 22.88
C ALA A 286 9.52 -5.11 23.41
N THR A 287 9.71 -6.42 23.41
CA THR A 287 8.82 -7.41 24.02
C THR A 287 9.55 -8.26 25.05
N HIS A 288 8.88 -9.20 25.67
CA HIS A 288 9.50 -10.17 26.56
C HIS A 288 9.08 -11.59 26.18
N VAL A 289 10.04 -12.49 26.26
CA VAL A 289 9.82 -13.92 26.06
C VAL A 289 10.87 -14.71 26.86
N ALA A 290 10.50 -15.85 27.41
CA ALA A 290 11.38 -16.70 28.20
C ALA A 290 12.08 -15.98 29.38
N GLY A 291 11.49 -14.88 29.89
CA GLY A 291 12.04 -14.05 30.96
C GLY A 291 13.17 -13.10 30.55
N ALA A 292 13.35 -12.88 29.26
CA ALA A 292 14.30 -11.90 28.69
C ALA A 292 13.58 -10.80 27.90
N SER A 293 14.16 -9.62 27.85
CA SER A 293 13.75 -8.55 26.92
C SER A 293 14.26 -8.86 25.52
N LEU A 294 13.40 -8.66 24.56
CA LEU A 294 13.68 -8.85 23.13
C LEU A 294 13.42 -7.52 22.41
N PRO A 295 14.46 -6.77 22.06
CA PRO A 295 14.32 -5.57 21.26
C PRO A 295 14.01 -5.88 19.80
N SER A 296 13.35 -4.94 19.13
CA SER A 296 13.22 -4.86 17.67
C SER A 296 13.64 -3.47 17.26
N GLU A 297 14.72 -3.36 16.52
CA GLU A 297 15.29 -2.10 16.06
C GLU A 297 15.50 -2.13 14.57
N VAL A 298 15.09 -1.05 13.87
CA VAL A 298 15.28 -0.90 12.43
C VAL A 298 15.75 0.50 12.11
N PHE A 299 16.81 0.59 11.31
CA PHE A 299 17.16 1.77 10.56
C PHE A 299 16.89 1.50 9.08
N SER A 300 16.12 2.38 8.44
CA SER A 300 15.78 2.29 7.03
C SER A 300 16.19 3.54 6.26
N LEU A 301 16.33 3.38 4.96
CA LEU A 301 16.44 4.47 4.01
C LEU A 301 15.62 4.11 2.79
N ASP A 302 14.62 4.89 2.46
CA ASP A 302 13.85 4.73 1.23
C ASP A 302 14.10 5.88 0.26
N TRP A 303 13.93 5.59 -1.03
CA TRP A 303 14.16 6.56 -2.11
C TRP A 303 13.18 6.42 -3.25
N LEU A 304 12.98 7.54 -3.96
CA LEU A 304 12.38 7.60 -5.28
C LEU A 304 13.18 8.60 -6.12
N VAL A 305 13.62 8.17 -7.29
CA VAL A 305 14.32 9.01 -8.27
C VAL A 305 13.64 8.86 -9.61
N ALA A 306 12.94 9.90 -10.06
CA ALA A 306 12.30 9.97 -11.36
C ALA A 306 12.95 11.10 -12.18
N PRO A 307 13.96 10.79 -13.02
CA PRO A 307 14.61 11.79 -13.87
C PRO A 307 13.69 12.30 -15.00
N SER A 308 12.62 11.58 -15.27
CA SER A 308 11.56 11.95 -16.22
C SER A 308 10.26 11.21 -15.88
N ASP A 309 9.15 11.59 -16.49
CA ASP A 309 7.85 10.91 -16.34
C ASP A 309 7.88 9.45 -16.83
N ARG A 310 8.88 9.08 -17.64
CA ARG A 310 9.01 7.73 -18.20
C ARG A 310 9.88 6.78 -17.39
N LEU A 311 10.81 7.30 -16.60
CA LEU A 311 11.79 6.48 -15.87
C LEU A 311 11.71 6.79 -14.39
N GLU A 312 11.61 5.75 -13.56
CA GLU A 312 11.55 5.87 -12.11
C GLU A 312 12.34 4.72 -11.46
N LEU A 313 13.20 5.06 -10.51
CA LEU A 313 13.89 4.13 -9.63
C LEU A 313 13.36 4.35 -8.22
N THR A 314 12.75 3.33 -7.63
CA THR A 314 12.30 3.35 -6.23
C THR A 314 12.90 2.20 -5.45
N GLY A 315 12.97 2.34 -4.13
CA GLY A 315 13.51 1.29 -3.30
C GLY A 315 13.59 1.65 -1.83
N ALA A 316 14.05 0.67 -1.04
CA ALA A 316 14.38 0.84 0.36
C ALA A 316 15.51 -0.10 0.76
N ALA A 317 16.32 0.31 1.72
CA ALA A 317 17.32 -0.51 2.38
C ALA A 317 17.14 -0.42 3.89
N PHE A 318 17.57 -1.45 4.61
CA PHE A 318 17.50 -1.48 6.06
C PHE A 318 18.66 -2.24 6.70
N THR A 319 18.83 -1.98 7.99
CA THR A 319 19.60 -2.82 8.93
C THR A 319 18.85 -2.83 10.26
N GLY A 320 18.84 -3.96 10.94
CA GLY A 320 18.10 -4.07 12.19
C GLY A 320 18.18 -5.45 12.83
N GLU A 321 17.35 -5.66 13.85
CA GLU A 321 17.22 -6.94 14.54
C GLU A 321 15.77 -7.23 14.90
N ASN A 322 15.43 -8.52 15.02
CA ASN A 322 14.07 -9.01 15.26
C ASN A 322 13.03 -8.45 14.28
N LEU A 323 13.24 -8.71 13.00
CA LEU A 323 12.49 -8.10 11.88
C LEU A 323 11.31 -8.95 11.39
N ALA A 324 11.00 -10.08 12.01
CA ALA A 324 9.94 -10.97 11.55
C ALA A 324 8.56 -10.29 11.49
N ASN A 325 8.34 -9.29 12.35
CA ASN A 325 7.09 -8.52 12.41
C ASN A 325 6.84 -7.62 11.20
N PHE A 326 7.87 -7.30 10.44
CA PHE A 326 7.79 -6.38 9.29
C PHE A 326 7.80 -7.14 7.96
N GLY A 327 6.78 -8.01 7.75
CA GLY A 327 6.63 -8.76 6.51
C GLY A 327 7.63 -9.87 6.28
N LEU A 328 8.55 -10.09 7.20
CA LEU A 328 9.48 -11.23 7.17
C LEU A 328 8.90 -12.48 7.85
N GLY A 329 7.60 -12.49 8.13
CA GLY A 329 6.89 -13.65 8.66
C GLY A 329 7.06 -14.92 7.82
N ALA A 330 7.28 -14.77 6.50
CA ALA A 330 7.64 -15.87 5.62
C ALA A 330 8.98 -16.53 5.99
N LEU A 331 9.93 -15.79 6.55
CA LEU A 331 11.22 -16.29 7.02
C LEU A 331 11.10 -16.95 8.41
N ARG A 332 10.10 -16.56 9.21
CA ARG A 332 9.82 -17.06 10.57
C ARG A 332 11.07 -17.10 11.45
N GLN A 333 11.84 -16.02 11.47
CA GLN A 333 13.12 -15.97 12.20
C GLN A 333 13.43 -14.55 12.69
N GLY A 334 12.63 -14.05 13.65
CA GLY A 334 12.92 -12.79 14.34
C GLY A 334 13.99 -12.95 15.43
N PHE A 335 13.96 -14.09 16.15
CA PHE A 335 14.84 -14.36 17.28
C PHE A 335 15.02 -15.85 17.52
N THR A 336 16.04 -16.18 18.34
CA THR A 336 16.33 -17.56 18.79
C THR A 336 16.27 -17.63 20.31
N ILE A 337 15.54 -18.61 20.85
CA ILE A 337 15.56 -18.90 22.28
C ILE A 337 16.58 -20.01 22.55
N ILE A 338 17.66 -19.66 23.21
CA ILE A 338 18.73 -20.60 23.58
C ILE A 338 18.40 -21.30 24.90
N GLY A 339 17.66 -20.64 25.78
CA GLY A 339 17.21 -21.14 27.06
C GLY A 339 16.51 -20.08 27.91
N PRO A 340 16.10 -20.37 29.13
CA PRO A 340 15.48 -19.41 30.03
C PRO A 340 16.36 -18.18 30.18
N ARG A 341 15.78 -16.99 30.03
CA ARG A 341 16.46 -15.67 30.08
C ARG A 341 17.62 -15.51 29.07
N ASN A 342 17.67 -16.38 28.05
CA ASN A 342 18.67 -16.31 27.00
C ASN A 342 18.00 -16.32 25.63
N VAL A 343 17.65 -15.14 25.16
CA VAL A 343 17.02 -14.88 23.86
C VAL A 343 17.92 -14.00 23.02
N LEU A 344 18.16 -14.43 21.80
CA LEU A 344 19.05 -13.73 20.86
C LEU A 344 18.20 -13.18 19.72
N PRO A 345 18.07 -11.85 19.55
CA PRO A 345 17.48 -11.27 18.37
C PRO A 345 18.34 -11.57 17.14
N ILE A 346 17.72 -11.91 16.03
CA ILE A 346 18.42 -12.14 14.76
C ILE A 346 18.62 -10.81 14.08
N HIS A 347 19.88 -10.42 13.91
CA HIS A 347 20.26 -9.25 13.14
C HIS A 347 20.18 -9.57 11.66
N ALA A 348 19.70 -8.61 10.89
CA ALA A 348 19.66 -8.71 9.44
C ALA A 348 19.85 -7.36 8.78
N LYS A 349 20.23 -7.40 7.52
CA LYS A 349 20.25 -6.25 6.61
C LYS A 349 19.66 -6.67 5.28
N GLY A 350 19.20 -5.69 4.53
CA GLY A 350 18.62 -5.98 3.23
C GLY A 350 18.07 -4.73 2.56
N GLY A 351 17.29 -4.97 1.53
CA GLY A 351 16.65 -3.92 0.78
C GLY A 351 16.15 -4.43 -0.56
N TRP A 352 15.41 -3.58 -1.22
CA TRP A 352 14.87 -3.84 -2.53
C TRP A 352 14.95 -2.60 -3.41
N SER A 353 14.89 -2.80 -4.71
CA SER A 353 14.75 -1.71 -5.69
C SER A 353 13.91 -2.15 -6.87
N GLN A 354 13.22 -1.19 -7.47
CA GLN A 354 12.45 -1.36 -8.70
C GLN A 354 12.80 -0.25 -9.68
N LEU A 355 13.09 -0.63 -10.92
CA LEU A 355 13.20 0.25 -12.07
C LEU A 355 11.91 0.17 -12.88
N THR A 356 11.20 1.28 -13.05
CA THR A 356 9.99 1.39 -13.85
C THR A 356 10.28 2.16 -15.12
N LEU A 357 9.93 1.57 -16.27
CA LEU A 357 9.96 2.22 -17.59
C LEU A 357 8.53 2.32 -18.13
N ARG A 358 7.99 3.52 -18.22
CA ARG A 358 6.71 3.81 -18.89
C ARG A 358 6.98 3.97 -20.39
N ALA A 359 6.92 2.86 -21.12
CA ALA A 359 7.23 2.82 -22.55
C ALA A 359 6.21 3.61 -23.39
N THR A 360 4.92 3.50 -23.02
CA THR A 360 3.81 4.25 -23.60
C THR A 360 2.81 4.63 -22.50
N ASN A 361 1.76 5.38 -22.84
CA ASN A 361 0.66 5.67 -21.90
C ASN A 361 -0.13 4.42 -21.47
N ARG A 362 0.05 3.29 -22.17
CA ARG A 362 -0.65 2.01 -21.89
C ARG A 362 0.27 0.90 -21.42
N LEU A 363 1.58 1.02 -21.62
CA LEU A 363 2.54 -0.06 -21.35
C LEU A 363 3.66 0.44 -20.45
N SER A 364 3.83 -0.21 -19.30
CA SER A 364 4.98 -0.05 -18.42
C SER A 364 5.66 -1.40 -18.16
N PHE A 365 6.97 -1.34 -17.95
CA PHE A 365 7.81 -2.46 -17.54
C PHE A 365 8.41 -2.14 -16.19
N HIS A 366 8.52 -3.16 -15.34
CA HIS A 366 9.08 -3.07 -14.00
C HIS A 366 10.11 -4.19 -13.82
N LEU A 367 11.36 -3.81 -13.53
CA LEU A 367 12.39 -4.72 -13.09
C LEU A 367 12.57 -4.55 -11.60
N LEU A 368 12.45 -5.63 -10.84
CA LEU A 368 12.50 -5.57 -9.38
C LEU A 368 13.42 -6.64 -8.82
N GLY A 369 14.05 -6.32 -7.71
CA GLY A 369 14.88 -7.26 -7.00
C GLY A 369 15.13 -6.82 -5.57
N GLY A 370 15.34 -7.80 -4.70
CA GLY A 370 15.59 -7.55 -3.29
C GLY A 370 16.39 -8.67 -2.63
N ILE A 371 16.95 -8.35 -1.48
CA ILE A 371 17.79 -9.23 -0.66
C ILE A 371 17.45 -9.06 0.82
N HIS A 372 17.37 -10.17 1.52
CA HIS A 372 17.46 -10.26 2.97
C HIS A 372 18.70 -11.09 3.33
N ASP A 373 19.54 -10.60 4.22
CA ASP A 373 20.78 -11.24 4.68
C ASP A 373 20.80 -11.27 6.23
N GLY A 374 20.51 -12.44 6.79
CA GLY A 374 20.51 -12.69 8.22
C GLY A 374 21.93 -13.03 8.71
N ARG A 375 22.29 -12.55 9.91
CA ARG A 375 23.60 -12.84 10.49
C ARG A 375 23.69 -14.31 10.90
N ASN A 376 24.52 -15.10 10.22
CA ASN A 376 24.61 -16.55 10.37
C ASN A 376 24.84 -17.03 11.80
N ARG A 377 25.58 -16.28 12.63
CA ARG A 377 25.85 -16.66 14.03
C ARG A 377 24.62 -16.55 14.96
N ASP A 378 23.60 -15.83 14.55
CA ASP A 378 22.36 -15.62 15.30
C ASP A 378 21.30 -16.68 14.91
N LEU A 379 21.56 -17.49 13.88
CA LEU A 379 20.65 -18.47 13.31
C LEU A 379 20.91 -19.87 13.83
N LEU A 380 19.84 -20.63 14.00
CA LEU A 380 19.92 -22.09 14.19
C LEU A 380 20.19 -22.79 12.84
N PRO A 381 20.75 -24.03 12.89
CA PRO A 381 20.86 -24.87 11.70
C PRO A 381 19.50 -25.02 10.99
N GLY A 382 19.50 -24.85 9.67
CA GLY A 382 18.26 -24.85 8.88
C GLY A 382 17.56 -23.48 8.77
N GLY A 383 18.02 -22.46 9.49
CA GLY A 383 17.55 -21.07 9.32
C GLY A 383 17.94 -20.50 7.96
N ILE A 384 17.22 -19.49 7.51
CA ILE A 384 17.48 -18.80 6.24
C ILE A 384 18.61 -17.79 6.45
N ALA A 385 19.77 -18.08 5.89
CA ALA A 385 20.95 -17.21 5.93
C ALA A 385 20.76 -16.00 5.00
N ALA A 386 20.25 -16.24 3.79
CA ALA A 386 19.93 -15.19 2.85
C ALA A 386 18.76 -15.58 1.94
N ASN A 387 17.96 -14.61 1.55
CA ASN A 387 16.92 -14.77 0.55
C ASN A 387 16.99 -13.65 -0.47
N HIS A 388 17.09 -14.01 -1.75
CA HIS A 388 17.17 -13.09 -2.87
C HIS A 388 16.00 -13.37 -3.80
N THR A 389 15.25 -12.34 -4.19
CA THR A 389 14.23 -12.47 -5.23
C THR A 389 14.46 -11.40 -6.27
N PHE A 390 14.38 -11.77 -7.53
CA PHE A 390 14.48 -10.85 -8.65
C PHE A 390 13.65 -11.31 -9.83
N GLY A 391 13.31 -10.37 -10.68
CA GLY A 391 12.55 -10.59 -11.90
C GLY A 391 11.91 -9.30 -12.39
N GLY A 392 10.76 -9.44 -13.03
CA GLY A 392 10.06 -8.28 -13.56
C GLY A 392 8.64 -8.61 -13.96
N ASN A 393 7.89 -7.53 -14.19
CA ASN A 393 6.55 -7.59 -14.73
C ASN A 393 6.32 -6.50 -15.78
N PHE A 394 5.21 -6.58 -16.49
CA PHE A 394 4.68 -5.48 -17.26
C PHE A 394 3.21 -5.26 -16.93
N PHE A 395 2.74 -4.02 -17.06
CA PHE A 395 1.34 -3.63 -17.02
C PHE A 395 0.92 -3.11 -18.38
N TYR A 396 -0.16 -3.69 -18.93
CA TYR A 396 -0.74 -3.24 -20.17
C TYR A 396 -2.21 -2.84 -19.96
N HIS A 397 -2.51 -1.58 -20.13
CA HIS A 397 -3.87 -1.03 -20.01
C HIS A 397 -4.67 -1.37 -21.28
N LEU A 398 -5.49 -2.41 -21.20
CA LEU A 398 -6.46 -2.77 -22.24
C LEU A 398 -7.53 -1.68 -22.39
N ALA A 399 -7.96 -1.11 -21.27
CA ALA A 399 -8.83 0.05 -21.14
C ALA A 399 -8.36 0.91 -19.96
N PRO A 400 -8.88 2.13 -19.76
CA PRO A 400 -8.47 2.99 -18.63
C PRO A 400 -8.57 2.30 -17.26
N ASN A 401 -9.50 1.37 -17.09
CA ASN A 401 -9.78 0.64 -15.87
C ASN A 401 -9.55 -0.88 -15.95
N VAL A 402 -8.94 -1.37 -17.06
CA VAL A 402 -8.64 -2.81 -17.23
C VAL A 402 -7.15 -2.98 -17.52
N ILE A 403 -6.47 -3.72 -16.65
CA ILE A 403 -5.02 -3.94 -16.73
C ILE A 403 -4.74 -5.43 -16.87
N LEU A 404 -3.95 -5.77 -17.87
CA LEU A 404 -3.33 -7.08 -18.01
C LEU A 404 -1.89 -6.98 -17.52
N SER A 405 -1.44 -7.94 -16.71
CA SER A 405 -0.06 -8.04 -16.23
C SER A 405 0.47 -9.45 -16.37
N PHE A 406 1.74 -9.57 -16.68
CA PHE A 406 2.50 -10.82 -16.53
C PHE A 406 3.72 -10.54 -15.67
N GLU A 407 3.98 -11.42 -14.70
CA GLU A 407 5.12 -11.36 -13.80
C GLU A 407 5.91 -12.67 -13.85
N ALA A 408 7.24 -12.55 -13.79
CA ALA A 408 8.15 -13.66 -13.65
C ALA A 408 9.21 -13.33 -12.60
N LEU A 409 9.25 -14.13 -11.51
CA LEU A 409 10.18 -13.97 -10.40
C LEU A 409 10.93 -15.27 -10.12
N GLN A 410 12.17 -15.14 -9.65
CA GLN A 410 12.95 -16.23 -9.10
C GLN A 410 13.35 -15.91 -7.66
N ALA A 411 12.95 -16.75 -6.69
CA ALA A 411 13.43 -16.74 -5.33
C ALA A 411 14.62 -17.70 -5.18
N ARG A 412 15.69 -17.23 -4.54
CA ARG A 412 16.91 -17.97 -4.20
C ARG A 412 17.13 -17.88 -2.70
N THR A 413 16.80 -18.95 -2.00
CA THR A 413 16.90 -19.02 -0.54
C THR A 413 18.08 -19.89 -0.14
N ASN A 414 19.02 -19.32 0.60
CA ASN A 414 20.18 -20.02 1.13
C ASN A 414 19.92 -20.36 2.61
N TYR A 415 19.86 -21.63 2.91
CA TYR A 415 19.66 -22.15 4.26
C TYR A 415 20.99 -22.53 4.92
N LEU A 416 21.14 -22.22 6.21
CA LEU A 416 22.31 -22.55 7.00
C LEU A 416 22.42 -24.08 7.19
N GLY A 417 23.39 -24.70 6.52
CA GLY A 417 23.58 -26.15 6.44
C GLY A 417 22.99 -26.76 5.17
N PRO A 418 21.67 -26.76 4.95
CA PRO A 418 21.06 -27.36 3.75
C PRO A 418 21.43 -26.69 2.43
N GLY A 419 21.90 -25.43 2.42
CA GLY A 419 22.35 -24.70 1.24
C GLY A 419 21.22 -24.11 0.38
N LEU A 420 21.54 -23.80 -0.86
CA LEU A 420 20.68 -23.06 -1.79
C LEU A 420 19.45 -23.86 -2.26
N ARG A 421 18.31 -23.16 -2.27
CA ARG A 421 17.05 -23.60 -2.91
C ARG A 421 16.57 -22.54 -3.89
N LEU A 422 15.84 -22.98 -4.93
CA LEU A 422 15.36 -22.13 -6.02
C LEU A 422 13.86 -22.35 -6.23
N ASN A 423 13.10 -21.28 -6.37
CA ASN A 423 11.73 -21.33 -6.84
C ASN A 423 11.51 -20.28 -7.93
N ASN A 424 10.88 -20.71 -9.03
CA ASN A 424 10.40 -19.82 -10.08
C ASN A 424 8.89 -19.66 -9.93
N HIS A 425 8.42 -18.43 -10.00
CA HIS A 425 7.02 -18.04 -9.98
C HIS A 425 6.70 -17.26 -11.25
N TYR A 426 5.59 -17.64 -11.89
CA TYR A 426 5.02 -16.95 -13.05
C TYR A 426 3.56 -16.68 -12.76
N ASP A 427 3.11 -15.46 -13.03
CA ASP A 427 1.72 -15.04 -12.82
C ASP A 427 1.20 -14.25 -14.00
N LEU A 428 -0.04 -14.53 -14.41
CA LEU A 428 -0.81 -13.72 -15.34
C LEU A 428 -2.00 -13.15 -14.58
N ALA A 429 -2.07 -11.83 -14.50
CA ALA A 429 -3.10 -11.10 -13.76
C ALA A 429 -3.98 -10.27 -14.70
N LEU A 430 -5.29 -10.27 -14.42
CA LEU A 430 -6.27 -9.38 -15.03
C LEU A 430 -6.98 -8.59 -13.92
N ALA A 431 -6.82 -7.28 -13.96
CA ALA A 431 -7.41 -6.37 -12.97
C ALA A 431 -8.48 -5.47 -13.61
N TYR A 432 -9.60 -5.29 -12.92
CA TYR A 432 -10.63 -4.30 -13.21
C TYR A 432 -10.70 -3.30 -12.05
N LEU A 433 -10.42 -2.03 -12.33
CA LEU A 433 -10.48 -0.94 -11.35
C LEU A 433 -11.85 -0.27 -11.35
N PHE A 434 -12.40 0.05 -10.19
CA PHE A 434 -13.71 0.70 -10.04
C PHE A 434 -13.73 1.76 -8.92
#